data_02dc07f91008aa3663f2d984a71ed0a2
#
_entry.id   02dc07f91008aa3663f2d984a71ed0a2
#
_cell.length_a   1.000
_cell.length_b   1.000
_cell.length_c   1.000
_cell.angle_alpha   90.00
_cell.angle_beta   90.00
_cell.angle_gamma   90.00
#
_symmetry.space_group_name_H-M   'P 1'
#
loop_
_entity.id
_entity.type
_entity.pdbx_description
1 polymer ?
#
loop_
_entity_poly.entity_id
_entity_poly.type
_entity_poly.pdbx_seq_one_letter_code
_entity_poly.pdbx_strand_id
1 'polypeptide(L)'
;MDRLKVKTNFKKKVMAAVTVVAVVLAAVLLAVSVYLVNYAIGRSGSGGDRDVALEVEASPDSVEAVIAANKAQCKEKIDAFTQENPGENLAITSQDGLTLHGVCYTHADADNHRWAIVLHGYRGDYTGALCLAEPYYEAGYQVIAPDLRACGESEGSYVGMGWLDREDILQWIDYITVRDPQAEIVIHGISMGAATTMMTAGETTPDAVKAFVE
;
A
#
# COMPACT_ATOMS: atom_id res chain seq x y z
N MET A 1 -11.87 -69.54 4.78
CA MET A 1 -12.58 -68.33 4.22
C MET A 1 -12.53 -67.10 5.14
N ASP A 2 -12.36 -67.23 6.43
CA ASP A 2 -12.37 -66.12 7.40
C ASP A 2 -11.12 -65.21 7.40
N ARG A 3 -9.92 -65.78 7.21
CA ARG A 3 -8.67 -64.98 7.24
C ARG A 3 -8.57 -63.92 6.13
N LEU A 4 -9.18 -64.15 4.97
CA LEU A 4 -9.21 -63.20 3.86
C LEU A 4 -10.15 -62.02 4.12
N LYS A 5 -11.32 -62.26 4.73
CA LYS A 5 -12.28 -61.22 5.12
C LYS A 5 -11.72 -60.31 6.22
N VAL A 6 -10.98 -60.84 7.19
CA VAL A 6 -10.35 -60.10 8.28
C VAL A 6 -9.25 -59.19 7.72
N LYS A 7 -8.39 -59.66 6.78
CA LYS A 7 -7.35 -58.84 6.13
C LYS A 7 -7.94 -57.72 5.27
N THR A 8 -9.06 -57.96 4.61
CA THR A 8 -9.73 -56.94 3.78
C THR A 8 -10.37 -55.84 4.63
N ASN A 9 -11.00 -56.20 5.76
CA ASN A 9 -11.55 -55.25 6.72
C ASN A 9 -10.46 -54.41 7.41
N PHE A 10 -9.32 -55.02 7.75
CA PHE A 10 -8.19 -54.29 8.32
C PHE A 10 -7.63 -53.27 7.31
N LYS A 11 -7.40 -53.66 6.05
CA LYS A 11 -6.94 -52.72 5.00
C LYS A 11 -7.91 -51.55 4.80
N LYS A 12 -9.23 -51.81 4.82
CA LYS A 12 -10.25 -50.72 4.70
C LYS A 12 -10.19 -49.76 5.89
N LYS A 13 -10.02 -50.28 7.11
CA LYS A 13 -9.89 -49.44 8.34
C LYS A 13 -8.63 -48.62 8.28
N VAL A 14 -7.48 -49.18 7.86
CA VAL A 14 -6.23 -48.45 7.72
C VAL A 14 -6.36 -47.39 6.63
N MET A 15 -6.95 -47.71 5.49
CA MET A 15 -7.16 -46.77 4.41
C MET A 15 -8.09 -45.60 4.84
N ALA A 16 -9.17 -45.90 5.54
CA ALA A 16 -10.06 -44.90 6.13
C ALA A 16 -9.33 -43.95 7.12
N ALA A 17 -8.51 -44.54 8.02
CA ALA A 17 -7.70 -43.76 8.94
C ALA A 17 -6.69 -42.84 8.24
N VAL A 18 -6.00 -43.36 7.22
CA VAL A 18 -5.07 -42.58 6.39
C VAL A 18 -5.80 -41.43 5.66
N THR A 19 -6.99 -41.71 5.11
CA THR A 19 -7.82 -40.66 4.47
C THR A 19 -8.23 -39.57 5.47
N VAL A 20 -8.68 -39.98 6.66
CA VAL A 20 -9.04 -38.98 7.70
C VAL A 20 -7.83 -38.13 8.09
N VAL A 21 -6.66 -38.74 8.32
CA VAL A 21 -5.43 -38.00 8.61
C VAL A 21 -5.07 -37.03 7.47
N ALA A 22 -5.15 -37.49 6.23
CA ALA A 22 -4.86 -36.63 5.07
C ALA A 22 -5.82 -35.42 4.97
N VAL A 23 -7.12 -35.65 5.21
CA VAL A 23 -8.13 -34.56 5.22
C VAL A 23 -7.86 -33.58 6.36
N VAL A 24 -7.54 -34.07 7.54
CA VAL A 24 -7.20 -33.19 8.68
C VAL A 24 -5.95 -32.36 8.40
N LEU A 25 -4.89 -32.97 7.84
CA LEU A 25 -3.68 -32.27 7.45
C LEU A 25 -3.97 -31.20 6.38
N ALA A 26 -4.77 -31.53 5.37
CA ALA A 26 -5.17 -30.56 4.36
C ALA A 26 -5.96 -29.38 4.95
N ALA A 27 -6.88 -29.65 5.88
CA ALA A 27 -7.64 -28.62 6.57
C ALA A 27 -6.74 -27.70 7.43
N VAL A 28 -5.77 -28.29 8.13
CA VAL A 28 -4.78 -27.52 8.93
C VAL A 28 -3.91 -26.64 8.00
N LEU A 29 -3.41 -27.20 6.92
CA LEU A 29 -2.61 -26.44 5.94
C LEU A 29 -3.41 -25.27 5.35
N LEU A 30 -4.67 -25.50 5.01
CA LEU A 30 -5.55 -24.44 4.52
C LEU A 30 -5.75 -23.34 5.57
N ALA A 31 -6.05 -23.72 6.81
CA ALA A 31 -6.23 -22.76 7.89
C ALA A 31 -4.98 -21.93 8.16
N VAL A 32 -3.80 -22.56 8.16
CA VAL A 32 -2.51 -21.87 8.31
C VAL A 32 -2.26 -20.93 7.12
N SER A 33 -2.54 -21.38 5.90
CA SER A 33 -2.37 -20.55 4.70
C SER A 33 -3.25 -19.31 4.75
N VAL A 34 -4.54 -19.46 5.08
CA VAL A 34 -5.47 -18.33 5.26
C VAL A 34 -4.99 -17.39 6.36
N TYR A 35 -4.54 -17.92 7.48
CA TYR A 35 -3.98 -17.10 8.56
C TYR A 35 -2.77 -16.29 8.10
N LEU A 36 -1.81 -16.93 7.43
CA LEU A 36 -0.60 -16.26 6.94
C LEU A 36 -0.90 -15.17 5.88
N VAL A 37 -1.84 -15.45 4.97
CA VAL A 37 -2.27 -14.44 3.99
C VAL A 37 -2.91 -13.24 4.68
N ASN A 38 -3.85 -13.47 5.60
CA ASN A 38 -4.47 -12.36 6.34
C ASN A 38 -3.44 -11.59 7.20
N TYR A 39 -2.49 -12.30 7.79
CA TYR A 39 -1.40 -11.67 8.54
C TYR A 39 -0.50 -10.81 7.65
N ALA A 40 -0.16 -11.30 6.44
CA ALA A 40 0.76 -10.61 5.54
C ALA A 40 0.10 -9.43 4.81
N ILE A 41 -1.09 -9.60 4.26
CA ILE A 41 -1.69 -8.59 3.37
C ILE A 41 -3.11 -8.15 3.77
N GLY A 42 -3.72 -8.77 4.79
CA GLY A 42 -5.04 -8.34 5.27
C GLY A 42 -5.02 -6.93 5.86
N ARG A 43 -6.09 -6.16 5.65
CA ARG A 43 -6.27 -4.82 6.22
C ARG A 43 -6.11 -4.79 7.75
N SER A 44 -6.67 -5.78 8.42
CA SER A 44 -6.62 -5.93 9.89
C SER A 44 -5.38 -6.68 10.40
N GLY A 45 -4.46 -7.02 9.50
CA GLY A 45 -3.23 -7.70 9.91
C GLY A 45 -2.47 -6.82 10.88
N SER A 46 -2.20 -7.36 12.06
CA SER A 46 -1.47 -6.72 13.16
C SER A 46 0.03 -6.52 12.85
N GLY A 47 0.33 -6.01 11.66
CA GLY A 47 1.61 -5.41 11.35
C GLY A 47 1.61 -4.02 11.94
N GLY A 48 1.35 -3.92 13.24
CA GLY A 48 1.61 -2.72 13.98
C GLY A 48 3.03 -2.28 13.70
N ASP A 49 3.19 -0.99 13.76
CA ASP A 49 4.45 -0.26 13.73
C ASP A 49 5.60 -1.15 14.19
N ARG A 50 6.38 -1.64 13.24
CA ARG A 50 7.64 -2.30 13.58
C ARG A 50 8.68 -1.21 13.86
N ASP A 51 8.30 -0.21 14.60
CA ASP A 51 9.25 0.50 15.43
C ASP A 51 9.73 -0.52 16.47
N VAL A 52 10.56 -1.44 16.01
CA VAL A 52 11.50 -2.10 16.89
C VAL A 52 12.42 -0.97 17.33
N ALA A 53 11.98 -0.26 18.36
CA ALA A 53 12.85 0.55 19.17
C ALA A 53 13.86 -0.44 19.79
N LEU A 54 14.89 -0.76 19.02
CA LEU A 54 16.15 -1.20 19.60
C LEU A 54 16.61 0.03 20.38
N GLU A 55 16.30 0.07 21.67
CA GLU A 55 16.97 0.93 22.64
C GLU A 55 18.43 0.49 22.71
N VAL A 56 19.14 0.74 21.62
CA VAL A 56 20.59 0.75 21.64
C VAL A 56 20.95 2.17 22.04
N GLU A 57 21.73 2.33 23.12
CA GLU A 57 22.41 3.59 23.38
C GLU A 57 23.25 3.92 22.14
N ALA A 58 22.65 4.61 21.18
CA ALA A 58 23.27 4.92 19.93
C ALA A 58 24.29 6.03 20.16
N SER A 59 25.54 5.78 19.79
CA SER A 59 26.53 6.85 19.66
C SER A 59 25.97 7.95 18.76
N PRO A 60 26.22 9.25 19.07
CA PRO A 60 25.72 10.35 18.24
C PRO A 60 26.03 10.25 16.75
N ASP A 61 27.10 9.53 16.40
CA ASP A 61 27.57 9.32 15.02
C ASP A 61 27.11 7.96 14.44
N SER A 62 26.25 7.23 15.16
CA SER A 62 25.74 5.94 14.66
C SER A 62 24.71 6.13 13.53
N VAL A 63 24.58 5.13 12.68
CA VAL A 63 23.58 5.13 11.59
C VAL A 63 22.17 5.32 12.15
N GLU A 64 21.89 4.69 13.29
CA GLU A 64 20.60 4.79 14.00
C GLU A 64 20.31 6.23 14.46
N ALA A 65 21.32 6.92 15.00
CA ALA A 65 21.17 8.31 15.41
C ALA A 65 20.92 9.24 14.22
N VAL A 66 21.62 9.03 13.10
CA VAL A 66 21.40 9.77 11.84
C VAL A 66 19.99 9.52 11.30
N ILE A 67 19.55 8.26 11.28
CA ILE A 67 18.18 7.92 10.83
C ILE A 67 17.14 8.59 11.73
N ALA A 68 17.30 8.54 13.05
CA ALA A 68 16.41 9.15 14.01
C ALA A 68 16.35 10.68 13.81
N ALA A 69 17.49 11.34 13.63
CA ALA A 69 17.56 12.78 13.37
C ALA A 69 16.87 13.16 12.06
N ASN A 70 17.09 12.40 10.99
CA ASN A 70 16.43 12.63 9.70
C ASN A 70 14.91 12.43 9.78
N LYS A 71 14.45 11.40 10.51
CA LYS A 71 13.01 11.19 10.74
C LYS A 71 12.39 12.36 11.54
N ALA A 72 13.06 12.85 12.58
CA ALA A 72 12.59 13.97 13.37
C ALA A 72 12.51 15.25 12.53
N GLN A 73 13.53 15.54 11.72
CA GLN A 73 13.53 16.69 10.83
C GLN A 73 12.44 16.59 9.76
N CYS A 74 12.24 15.39 9.18
CA CYS A 74 11.18 15.15 8.20
C CYS A 74 9.80 15.38 8.85
N LYS A 75 9.59 14.87 10.07
CA LYS A 75 8.34 15.08 10.82
C LYS A 75 8.07 16.56 11.08
N GLU A 76 9.06 17.32 11.54
CA GLU A 76 8.93 18.76 11.78
C GLU A 76 8.49 19.51 10.51
N LYS A 77 9.10 19.21 9.38
CA LYS A 77 8.72 19.78 8.07
C LYS A 77 7.29 19.44 7.67
N ILE A 78 6.91 18.17 7.82
CA ILE A 78 5.56 17.70 7.50
C ILE A 78 4.53 18.38 8.41
N ASP A 79 4.80 18.48 9.71
CA ASP A 79 3.90 19.12 10.68
C ASP A 79 3.71 20.63 10.31
N ALA A 80 4.79 21.32 9.95
CA ALA A 80 4.72 22.72 9.48
C ALA A 80 3.93 22.83 8.15
N PHE A 81 4.27 22.00 7.18
CA PHE A 81 3.60 21.96 5.86
C PHE A 81 2.09 21.75 5.99
N THR A 82 1.66 20.75 6.77
CA THR A 82 0.23 20.44 6.93
C THR A 82 -0.53 21.48 7.75
N GLN A 83 0.15 22.19 8.66
CA GLN A 83 -0.43 23.29 9.41
C GLN A 83 -0.68 24.52 8.51
N GLU A 84 0.24 24.81 7.60
CA GLU A 84 0.16 25.95 6.70
C GLU A 84 -0.73 25.67 5.49
N ASN A 85 -0.79 24.41 5.06
CA ASN A 85 -1.50 23.99 3.86
C ASN A 85 -2.52 22.90 4.22
N PRO A 86 -3.73 23.27 4.64
CA PRO A 86 -4.78 22.30 4.91
C PRO A 86 -5.17 21.59 3.61
N GLY A 87 -5.01 20.26 3.60
CA GLY A 87 -5.37 19.44 2.45
C GLY A 87 -6.89 19.26 2.32
N GLU A 88 -7.36 19.12 1.08
CA GLU A 88 -8.74 18.75 0.77
C GLU A 88 -8.87 17.22 0.72
N ASN A 89 -9.80 16.66 1.51
CA ASN A 89 -10.10 15.24 1.45
C ASN A 89 -10.84 14.91 0.15
N LEU A 90 -10.34 13.93 -0.58
CA LEU A 90 -10.93 13.43 -1.81
C LEU A 90 -11.39 11.99 -1.65
N ALA A 91 -12.41 11.62 -2.41
CA ALA A 91 -12.83 10.24 -2.57
C ALA A 91 -13.14 9.97 -4.04
N ILE A 92 -12.62 8.85 -4.54
CA ILE A 92 -12.92 8.32 -5.87
C ILE A 92 -13.42 6.88 -5.77
N THR A 93 -13.97 6.35 -6.85
CA THR A 93 -14.39 4.95 -6.90
C THR A 93 -13.41 4.16 -7.77
N SER A 94 -12.87 3.07 -7.24
CA SER A 94 -12.03 2.14 -8.01
C SER A 94 -12.83 1.39 -9.06
N GLN A 95 -12.14 0.74 -10.00
CA GLN A 95 -12.79 -0.04 -11.05
C GLN A 95 -13.60 -1.22 -10.49
N ASP A 96 -13.20 -1.79 -9.36
CA ASP A 96 -13.88 -2.88 -8.65
C ASP A 96 -14.87 -2.38 -7.57
N GLY A 97 -15.16 -1.08 -7.53
CA GLY A 97 -16.22 -0.48 -6.73
C GLY A 97 -15.84 -0.10 -5.30
N LEU A 98 -14.55 -0.09 -4.95
CA LEU A 98 -14.09 0.39 -3.65
C LEU A 98 -14.10 1.92 -3.60
N THR A 99 -14.42 2.50 -2.45
CA THR A 99 -14.18 3.91 -2.17
C THR A 99 -12.72 4.09 -1.79
N LEU A 100 -11.99 4.87 -2.59
CA LEU A 100 -10.59 5.20 -2.35
C LEU A 100 -10.49 6.65 -1.89
N HIS A 101 -9.76 6.87 -0.81
CA HIS A 101 -9.53 8.17 -0.20
C HIS A 101 -8.14 8.72 -0.53
N GLY A 102 -8.00 10.02 -0.45
CA GLY A 102 -6.73 10.71 -0.59
C GLY A 102 -6.85 12.16 -0.17
N VAL A 103 -5.72 12.83 -0.06
CA VAL A 103 -5.65 14.25 0.29
C VAL A 103 -5.00 15.01 -0.84
N CYS A 104 -5.64 16.12 -1.25
CA CYS A 104 -5.12 17.04 -2.26
C CYS A 104 -4.60 18.32 -1.61
N TYR A 105 -3.39 18.68 -1.94
CA TYR A 105 -2.78 19.96 -1.57
C TYR A 105 -2.72 20.84 -2.81
N THR A 106 -3.60 21.87 -2.83
CA THR A 106 -3.71 22.78 -3.97
C THR A 106 -2.74 23.95 -3.79
N HIS A 107 -1.76 24.06 -4.68
CA HIS A 107 -0.85 25.20 -4.71
C HIS A 107 -1.53 26.46 -5.26
N ALA A 108 -1.13 27.63 -4.78
CA ALA A 108 -1.72 28.92 -5.20
C ALA A 108 -1.54 29.18 -6.72
N ASP A 109 -0.45 28.65 -7.30
CA ASP A 109 -0.16 28.72 -8.74
C ASP A 109 -0.72 27.50 -9.50
N ALA A 110 -2.03 27.26 -9.34
CA ALA A 110 -2.72 26.11 -9.94
C ALA A 110 -2.74 26.15 -11.49
N ASP A 111 -2.59 27.34 -12.08
CA ASP A 111 -2.64 27.53 -13.54
C ASP A 111 -1.40 26.97 -14.28
N ASN A 112 -0.42 26.45 -13.56
CA ASN A 112 0.77 25.83 -14.15
C ASN A 112 0.55 24.38 -14.61
N HIS A 113 -0.61 23.80 -14.32
CA HIS A 113 -1.03 22.44 -14.70
C HIS A 113 -0.11 21.30 -14.23
N ARG A 114 0.78 21.54 -13.24
CA ARG A 114 1.70 20.53 -12.72
C ARG A 114 1.09 19.77 -11.55
N TRP A 115 1.08 18.45 -11.67
CA TRP A 115 0.50 17.55 -10.67
C TRP A 115 1.51 16.49 -10.22
N ALA A 116 1.48 16.14 -8.95
CA ALA A 116 2.21 15.01 -8.41
C ALA A 116 1.25 14.07 -7.69
N ILE A 117 1.32 12.78 -7.98
CA ILE A 117 0.69 11.72 -7.18
C ILE A 117 1.80 11.09 -6.36
N VAL A 118 1.71 11.16 -5.03
CA VAL A 118 2.73 10.64 -4.12
C VAL A 118 2.19 9.44 -3.34
N LEU A 119 2.90 8.32 -3.37
CA LEU A 119 2.42 7.02 -2.91
C LEU A 119 3.20 6.53 -1.70
N HIS A 120 2.47 6.21 -0.63
CA HIS A 120 3.04 5.71 0.63
C HIS A 120 3.50 4.24 0.55
N GLY A 121 4.27 3.83 1.55
CA GLY A 121 4.78 2.48 1.69
C GLY A 121 3.75 1.48 2.25
N TYR A 122 4.19 0.23 2.40
CA TYR A 122 3.38 -0.88 2.90
C TYR A 122 2.76 -0.57 4.27
N ARG A 123 1.43 -0.77 4.36
CA ARG A 123 0.61 -0.52 5.57
C ARG A 123 0.71 0.89 6.15
N GLY A 124 1.19 1.85 5.37
CA GLY A 124 1.09 3.25 5.69
C GLY A 124 -0.29 3.80 5.33
N ASP A 125 -0.36 5.11 5.36
CA ASP A 125 -1.45 5.93 4.85
C ASP A 125 -0.84 7.14 4.12
N TYR A 126 -1.68 8.04 3.62
CA TYR A 126 -1.22 9.22 2.90
C TYR A 126 -0.15 10.02 3.66
N THR A 127 -0.19 10.03 5.01
CA THR A 127 0.78 10.78 5.82
C THR A 127 2.20 10.28 5.63
N GLY A 128 2.38 8.98 5.35
CA GLY A 128 3.67 8.37 5.03
C GLY A 128 4.29 8.83 3.71
N ALA A 129 3.49 9.48 2.83
CA ALA A 129 3.98 10.05 1.56
C ALA A 129 4.21 11.57 1.65
N LEU A 130 3.90 12.23 2.78
CA LEU A 130 4.00 13.69 2.90
C LEU A 130 5.45 14.20 2.83
N CYS A 131 6.44 13.36 3.13
CA CYS A 131 7.85 13.69 2.90
C CYS A 131 8.19 13.86 1.40
N LEU A 132 7.37 13.31 0.49
CA LEU A 132 7.43 13.58 -0.94
C LEU A 132 6.52 14.75 -1.33
N ALA A 133 5.37 14.90 -0.67
CA ALA A 133 4.38 15.93 -1.00
C ALA A 133 4.94 17.33 -0.81
N GLU A 134 5.60 17.60 0.33
CA GLU A 134 6.15 18.93 0.63
C GLU A 134 7.11 19.44 -0.45
N PRO A 135 8.15 18.72 -0.90
CA PRO A 135 9.04 19.22 -1.95
C PRO A 135 8.35 19.44 -3.30
N TYR A 136 7.36 18.62 -3.66
CA TYR A 136 6.59 18.87 -4.89
C TYR A 136 5.73 20.12 -4.75
N TYR A 137 5.07 20.29 -3.61
CA TYR A 137 4.27 21.48 -3.36
C TYR A 137 5.12 22.75 -3.41
N GLU A 138 6.29 22.77 -2.74
CA GLU A 138 7.25 23.87 -2.76
C GLU A 138 7.77 24.16 -4.19
N ALA A 139 7.83 23.15 -5.05
CA ALA A 139 8.15 23.31 -6.47
C ALA A 139 6.95 23.79 -7.31
N GLY A 140 5.80 24.08 -6.69
CA GLY A 140 4.60 24.60 -7.33
C GLY A 140 3.69 23.55 -7.94
N TYR A 141 3.77 22.28 -7.54
CA TYR A 141 2.84 21.22 -7.98
C TYR A 141 1.56 21.23 -7.15
N GLN A 142 0.45 20.89 -7.80
CA GLN A 142 -0.71 20.34 -7.12
C GLN A 142 -0.35 18.91 -6.67
N VAL A 143 -0.61 18.52 -5.44
CA VAL A 143 -0.21 17.20 -4.94
C VAL A 143 -1.42 16.41 -4.49
N ILE A 144 -1.53 15.17 -4.96
CA ILE A 144 -2.47 14.19 -4.43
C ILE A 144 -1.68 13.10 -3.71
N ALA A 145 -2.00 12.87 -2.44
CA ALA A 145 -1.49 11.79 -1.63
C ALA A 145 -2.65 10.81 -1.33
N PRO A 146 -2.83 9.74 -2.11
CA PRO A 146 -3.89 8.77 -1.87
C PRO A 146 -3.51 7.79 -0.77
N ASP A 147 -4.51 7.31 -0.04
CA ASP A 147 -4.44 6.06 0.69
C ASP A 147 -4.56 4.91 -0.32
N LEU A 148 -3.56 4.06 -0.43
CA LEU A 148 -3.63 2.87 -1.28
C LEU A 148 -4.72 1.93 -0.75
N ARG A 149 -5.28 1.05 -1.62
CA ARG A 149 -6.37 0.13 -1.22
C ARG A 149 -6.05 -0.65 0.05
N ALA A 150 -7.04 -0.83 0.92
CA ALA A 150 -6.94 -1.45 2.23
C ALA A 150 -5.99 -0.74 3.22
N CYS A 151 -5.60 0.51 2.95
CA CYS A 151 -4.79 1.35 3.81
C CYS A 151 -5.56 2.63 4.18
N GLY A 152 -5.21 3.27 5.30
CA GLY A 152 -5.83 4.50 5.75
C GLY A 152 -7.37 4.44 5.74
N GLU A 153 -8.01 5.41 5.09
CA GLU A 153 -9.47 5.49 4.93
C GLU A 153 -9.99 4.76 3.68
N SER A 154 -9.11 4.36 2.74
CA SER A 154 -9.49 3.61 1.54
C SER A 154 -10.05 2.24 1.87
N GLU A 155 -11.13 1.85 1.18
CA GLU A 155 -11.74 0.52 1.32
C GLU A 155 -10.83 -0.59 0.79
N GLY A 156 -11.20 -1.83 1.05
CA GLY A 156 -10.50 -3.04 0.64
C GLY A 156 -10.23 -3.98 1.80
N SER A 157 -10.13 -5.26 1.51
CA SER A 157 -9.84 -6.30 2.49
C SER A 157 -8.36 -6.68 2.53
N TYR A 158 -7.65 -6.45 1.45
CA TYR A 158 -6.24 -6.83 1.27
C TYR A 158 -5.45 -5.71 0.61
N VAL A 159 -4.25 -5.48 1.12
CA VAL A 159 -3.26 -4.58 0.53
C VAL A 159 -2.89 -5.09 -0.86
N GLY A 160 -2.91 -4.23 -1.86
CA GLY A 160 -2.78 -4.59 -3.27
C GLY A 160 -1.36 -4.96 -3.71
N MET A 161 -0.34 -4.64 -2.87
CA MET A 161 1.08 -4.90 -3.11
C MET A 161 1.59 -4.37 -4.47
N GLY A 162 1.03 -3.27 -4.93
CA GLY A 162 1.32 -2.65 -6.23
C GLY A 162 0.48 -3.21 -7.37
N TRP A 163 0.12 -4.51 -7.34
CA TRP A 163 -0.55 -5.16 -8.46
C TRP A 163 -1.99 -4.70 -8.67
N LEU A 164 -2.78 -4.62 -7.60
CA LEU A 164 -4.14 -4.08 -7.67
C LEU A 164 -4.13 -2.55 -7.59
N ASP A 165 -3.18 -2.00 -6.83
CA ASP A 165 -3.05 -0.56 -6.64
C ASP A 165 -2.79 0.19 -7.95
N ARG A 166 -2.08 -0.43 -8.93
CA ARG A 166 -1.83 0.21 -10.23
C ARG A 166 -3.12 0.62 -10.96
N GLU A 167 -4.17 -0.19 -10.85
CA GLU A 167 -5.48 0.13 -11.44
C GLU A 167 -6.13 1.31 -10.73
N ASP A 168 -5.93 1.42 -9.41
CA ASP A 168 -6.43 2.54 -8.62
C ASP A 168 -5.70 3.85 -8.99
N ILE A 169 -4.40 3.78 -9.27
CA ILE A 169 -3.64 4.94 -9.70
C ILE A 169 -4.13 5.45 -11.07
N LEU A 170 -4.55 4.56 -11.98
CA LEU A 170 -5.19 4.98 -13.23
C LEU A 170 -6.46 5.80 -12.97
N GLN A 171 -7.27 5.45 -11.95
CA GLN A 171 -8.45 6.22 -11.56
C GLN A 171 -8.07 7.61 -10.99
N TRP A 172 -6.98 7.71 -10.24
CA TRP A 172 -6.47 9.00 -9.77
C TRP A 172 -5.94 9.87 -10.91
N ILE A 173 -5.28 9.27 -11.91
CA ILE A 173 -4.86 9.95 -13.15
C ILE A 173 -6.09 10.48 -13.90
N ASP A 174 -7.13 9.66 -14.06
CA ASP A 174 -8.39 10.06 -14.69
C ASP A 174 -9.06 11.20 -13.92
N TYR A 175 -9.09 11.13 -12.59
CA TYR A 175 -9.60 12.22 -11.75
C TYR A 175 -8.88 13.55 -12.04
N ILE A 176 -7.55 13.54 -12.14
CA ILE A 176 -6.76 14.73 -12.44
C ILE A 176 -7.06 15.23 -13.84
N THR A 177 -7.01 14.37 -14.85
CA THR A 177 -7.17 14.78 -16.26
C THR A 177 -8.56 15.30 -16.60
N VAL A 178 -9.60 14.81 -15.88
CA VAL A 178 -10.96 15.36 -15.98
C VAL A 178 -11.04 16.75 -15.36
N ARG A 179 -10.37 16.98 -14.22
CA ARG A 179 -10.33 18.28 -13.52
C ARG A 179 -9.45 19.30 -14.21
N ASP A 180 -8.34 18.85 -14.76
CA ASP A 180 -7.34 19.65 -15.47
C ASP A 180 -6.91 18.94 -16.77
N PRO A 181 -7.56 19.23 -17.90
CA PRO A 181 -7.23 18.60 -19.18
C PRO A 181 -5.83 18.91 -19.72
N GLN A 182 -5.13 19.88 -19.12
CA GLN A 182 -3.76 20.25 -19.49
C GLN A 182 -2.72 19.71 -18.49
N ALA A 183 -3.15 18.85 -17.55
CA ALA A 183 -2.31 18.33 -16.50
C ALA A 183 -1.02 17.68 -17.04
N GLU A 184 0.09 17.98 -16.36
CA GLU A 184 1.36 17.28 -16.47
C GLU A 184 1.63 16.56 -15.14
N ILE A 185 1.54 15.23 -15.16
CA ILE A 185 1.49 14.41 -13.96
C ILE A 185 2.83 13.70 -13.75
N VAL A 186 3.37 13.79 -12.54
CA VAL A 186 4.46 12.94 -12.03
C VAL A 186 3.89 11.99 -10.99
N ILE A 187 4.30 10.73 -11.03
CA ILE A 187 3.93 9.72 -10.02
C ILE A 187 5.20 9.32 -9.28
N HIS A 188 5.20 9.47 -7.95
CA HIS A 188 6.37 9.17 -7.12
C HIS A 188 5.96 8.31 -5.93
N GLY A 189 6.63 7.18 -5.74
CA GLY A 189 6.31 6.23 -4.66
C GLY A 189 7.49 5.86 -3.79
N ILE A 190 7.19 5.47 -2.53
CA ILE A 190 8.15 4.94 -1.58
C ILE A 190 7.84 3.47 -1.30
N SER A 191 8.83 2.57 -1.36
CA SER A 191 8.68 1.17 -0.99
C SER A 191 7.56 0.47 -1.80
N MET A 192 6.44 0.08 -1.17
CA MET A 192 5.28 -0.45 -1.89
C MET A 192 4.70 0.57 -2.87
N GLY A 193 4.70 1.86 -2.54
CA GLY A 193 4.33 2.93 -3.46
C GLY A 193 5.25 2.98 -4.69
N ALA A 194 6.55 2.75 -4.52
CA ALA A 194 7.50 2.64 -5.64
C ALA A 194 7.17 1.42 -6.53
N ALA A 195 6.87 0.26 -5.92
CA ALA A 195 6.40 -0.91 -6.67
C ALA A 195 5.10 -0.61 -7.44
N THR A 196 4.17 0.12 -6.83
CA THR A 196 2.93 0.58 -7.48
C THR A 196 3.24 1.48 -8.67
N THR A 197 4.14 2.44 -8.49
CA THR A 197 4.61 3.36 -9.56
C THR A 197 5.19 2.59 -10.74
N MET A 198 6.10 1.64 -10.50
CA MET A 198 6.67 0.79 -11.54
C MET A 198 5.60 -0.04 -12.28
N MET A 199 4.65 -0.62 -11.54
CA MET A 199 3.57 -1.40 -12.14
C MET A 199 2.61 -0.52 -12.96
N THR A 200 2.31 0.69 -12.49
CA THR A 200 1.50 1.67 -13.23
C THR A 200 2.21 2.12 -14.52
N ALA A 201 3.54 2.26 -14.50
CA ALA A 201 4.32 2.59 -15.70
C ALA A 201 4.26 1.51 -16.80
N GLY A 202 3.91 0.28 -16.43
CA GLY A 202 3.66 -0.83 -17.37
C GLY A 202 2.28 -0.81 -18.01
N GLU A 203 1.36 0.02 -17.54
CA GLU A 203 0.00 0.16 -18.07
C GLU A 203 -0.06 1.22 -19.19
N THR A 204 -1.19 1.26 -19.89
CA THR A 204 -1.45 2.33 -20.86
C THR A 204 -1.89 3.57 -20.10
N THR A 205 -1.01 4.56 -20.02
CA THR A 205 -1.28 5.86 -19.37
C THR A 205 -1.48 6.96 -20.41
N PRO A 206 -2.28 8.01 -20.13
CA PRO A 206 -2.43 9.14 -21.02
C PRO A 206 -1.12 9.95 -21.13
N ASP A 207 -0.99 10.74 -22.22
CA ASP A 207 0.16 11.63 -22.46
C ASP A 207 0.35 12.69 -21.35
N ALA A 208 -0.65 12.88 -20.51
CA ALA A 208 -0.57 13.72 -19.32
C ALA A 208 0.50 13.23 -18.31
N VAL A 209 0.75 11.93 -18.23
CA VAL A 209 1.77 11.37 -17.33
C VAL A 209 3.16 11.58 -17.96
N LYS A 210 4.00 12.37 -17.30
CA LYS A 210 5.32 12.78 -17.80
C LYS A 210 6.47 11.98 -17.18
N ALA A 211 6.32 11.52 -15.92
CA ALA A 211 7.38 10.81 -15.24
C ALA A 211 6.85 9.86 -14.17
N PHE A 212 7.59 8.78 -14.01
CA PHE A 212 7.47 7.82 -12.89
C PHE A 212 8.77 7.84 -12.11
N VAL A 213 8.68 8.00 -10.80
CA VAL A 213 9.82 8.11 -9.88
C VAL A 213 9.66 7.09 -8.76
N GLU A 214 10.74 6.35 -8.48
CA GLU A 214 10.77 5.22 -7.54
C GLU A 214 11.99 5.29 -6.59
#